data_175cb0977132b6d8cef1fc679533b950
#
_entry.id   175cb0977132b6d8cef1fc679533b950
#
_cell.length_a   1.000
_cell.length_b   1.000
_cell.length_c   1.000
_cell.angle_alpha   90.00
_cell.angle_beta   90.00
_cell.angle_gamma   90.00
#
_symmetry.space_group_name_H-M   'P 1'
#
loop_
_entity.id
_entity.type
_entity.pdbx_description
1 polymer ?
#
loop_
_entity_poly.entity_id
_entity_poly.type
_entity_poly.pdbx_seq_one_letter_code
_entity_poly.pdbx_strand_id
1 'polypeptide(L)'
;MQKLIDTVNSYYGIGIQPQAKIFKVPSGQYMDRIIVIYPKTPNELVYVWADPPYQSWSDPVQIINDSADYPCSAYMDSNANIYLAYTQQTTLALLELKLTFAQGNFSAGTVETVCNTGQNYYPSITKDSINRLWISWTYYDSGAERYFVHVKSSTSDGATWGSGPSDPGTALTSGSASCYSQLIFQPPYIRCFYSDDSTLLAYCSFELSGSVWSSQQTIYSGSTIGDNFHADLSSDHKVGIVFPGTFCLLYKEFDGSNWSGVFTVDDSLPVSPTIKFFNTIPFVFFAKNMGTGQNEIFYSYKEGTSFVLSSPLERGQKPFDQVFCYDDSATNKYADRTTEAGNSTVADVYHPTSNSLVKDVGDAFYMGMDHRFNLAKIILSTGGIAGEVCWQYWNGQSWTNFTPYSGAYHLDSQDKMVILWQDLSSVPSDWQRCPVNLVSKFWVRILVTTGFTTAPVGTQITAVPEAKYLNAIE
;
A
#
# COMPACT_ATOMS: atom_id res chain seq x y z
N MET A 1 -8.57 12.79 2.67
CA MET A 1 -8.68 13.35 1.28
C MET A 1 -7.89 12.44 0.36
N GLN A 2 -8.52 11.86 -0.65
CA GLN A 2 -7.76 11.16 -1.69
C GLN A 2 -6.89 12.19 -2.40
N LYS A 3 -5.57 11.97 -2.42
CA LYS A 3 -4.70 12.78 -3.26
C LYS A 3 -4.51 12.08 -4.59
N LEU A 4 -4.82 12.77 -5.67
CA LEU A 4 -4.44 12.36 -7.00
C LEU A 4 -2.91 12.36 -7.07
N ILE A 5 -2.32 11.23 -7.39
CA ILE A 5 -0.88 11.11 -7.62
C ILE A 5 -0.52 11.74 -8.95
N ASP A 6 -1.23 11.33 -10.01
CA ASP A 6 -1.09 11.86 -11.37
C ASP A 6 -2.29 11.44 -12.22
N THR A 7 -2.38 11.99 -13.43
CA THR A 7 -3.29 11.54 -14.49
C THR A 7 -2.46 10.86 -15.57
N VAL A 8 -2.80 9.61 -15.88
CA VAL A 8 -2.05 8.80 -16.85
C VAL A 8 -2.86 8.60 -18.13
N ASN A 9 -2.16 8.57 -19.26
CA ASN A 9 -2.69 8.20 -20.57
C ASN A 9 -2.01 6.90 -21.04
N SER A 10 -2.22 5.82 -20.28
CA SER A 10 -1.68 4.49 -20.54
C SER A 10 -2.80 3.48 -20.30
N TYR A 11 -2.87 2.45 -21.14
CA TYR A 11 -3.84 1.36 -20.97
C TYR A 11 -3.57 0.55 -19.68
N TYR A 12 -2.30 0.40 -19.31
CA TYR A 12 -1.84 -0.36 -18.15
C TYR A 12 -1.29 0.54 -17.02
N GLY A 13 -1.85 1.73 -16.82
CA GLY A 13 -1.34 2.72 -15.87
C GLY A 13 -1.05 2.20 -14.46
N ILE A 14 -1.86 1.24 -13.97
CA ILE A 14 -1.63 0.58 -12.68
C ILE A 14 -0.91 -0.78 -12.80
N GLY A 15 -0.71 -1.28 -14.03
CA GLY A 15 -0.10 -2.60 -14.30
C GLY A 15 -1.00 -3.78 -13.98
N ILE A 16 -0.39 -4.96 -13.83
CA ILE A 16 -1.02 -6.20 -13.39
C ILE A 16 -0.56 -6.57 -11.98
N GLN A 17 -1.34 -7.40 -11.28
CA GLN A 17 -1.12 -7.73 -9.87
C GLN A 17 0.26 -8.37 -9.59
N PRO A 18 0.79 -9.28 -10.42
CA PRO A 18 2.08 -9.92 -10.18
C PRO A 18 3.31 -8.98 -10.23
N GLN A 19 3.11 -7.67 -10.37
CA GLN A 19 4.20 -6.72 -10.58
C GLN A 19 4.33 -5.71 -9.44
N ALA A 20 5.53 -5.64 -8.83
CA ALA A 20 5.85 -4.65 -7.82
C ALA A 20 6.23 -3.30 -8.46
N LYS A 21 5.64 -2.21 -7.96
CA LYS A 21 5.85 -0.83 -8.44
C LYS A 21 5.84 0.22 -7.32
N ILE A 22 5.54 -0.19 -6.10
CA ILE A 22 5.47 0.69 -4.92
C ILE A 22 6.52 0.22 -3.93
N PHE A 23 7.36 1.12 -3.47
CA PHE A 23 8.48 0.83 -2.58
C PHE A 23 8.57 1.86 -1.48
N LYS A 24 9.10 1.42 -0.34
CA LYS A 24 9.46 2.29 0.78
C LYS A 24 10.98 2.29 0.93
N VAL A 25 11.58 3.48 1.00
CA VAL A 25 13.02 3.62 1.24
C VAL A 25 13.35 3.05 2.62
N PRO A 26 14.22 2.02 2.70
CA PRO A 26 14.35 1.20 3.91
C PRO A 26 15.16 1.85 5.03
N SER A 27 16.00 2.85 4.73
CA SER A 27 16.92 3.43 5.71
C SER A 27 17.50 4.78 5.28
N GLY A 28 18.18 5.47 6.20
CA GLY A 28 18.88 6.73 5.93
C GLY A 28 18.01 7.97 6.10
N GLN A 29 18.48 9.10 5.59
CA GLN A 29 17.82 10.41 5.72
C GLN A 29 16.41 10.43 5.13
N TYR A 30 16.15 9.61 4.13
CA TYR A 30 14.87 9.50 3.40
C TYR A 30 14.12 8.23 3.76
N MET A 31 14.39 7.64 4.91
CA MET A 31 13.67 6.47 5.40
C MET A 31 12.16 6.74 5.40
N ASP A 32 11.38 5.72 5.04
CA ASP A 32 9.92 5.77 4.91
C ASP A 32 9.38 6.63 3.74
N ARG A 33 10.23 7.20 2.87
CA ARG A 33 9.78 7.77 1.60
C ARG A 33 9.13 6.69 0.75
N ILE A 34 7.91 6.94 0.28
CA ILE A 34 7.23 6.05 -0.67
C ILE A 34 7.58 6.48 -2.09
N ILE A 35 7.94 5.49 -2.91
CA ILE A 35 8.22 5.63 -4.34
C ILE A 35 7.16 4.85 -5.12
N VAL A 36 6.57 5.46 -6.13
CA VAL A 36 5.63 4.80 -7.06
C VAL A 36 6.16 4.95 -8.47
N ILE A 37 6.30 3.82 -9.19
CA ILE A 37 6.70 3.78 -10.60
C ILE A 37 5.48 3.43 -11.44
N TYR A 38 5.24 4.15 -12.52
CA TYR A 38 4.09 3.89 -13.40
C TYR A 38 4.33 4.42 -14.82
N PRO A 39 3.65 3.86 -15.83
CA PRO A 39 3.60 4.44 -17.16
C PRO A 39 2.71 5.68 -17.15
N LYS A 40 3.25 6.84 -17.50
CA LYS A 40 2.51 8.09 -17.61
C LYS A 40 1.81 8.20 -18.98
N THR A 41 2.51 7.81 -20.00
CA THR A 41 2.03 7.69 -21.38
C THR A 41 2.39 6.30 -21.93
N PRO A 42 1.89 5.91 -23.12
CA PRO A 42 2.20 4.59 -23.70
C PRO A 42 3.68 4.27 -23.85
N ASN A 43 4.55 5.27 -23.85
CA ASN A 43 5.99 5.09 -24.05
C ASN A 43 6.86 5.68 -22.93
N GLU A 44 6.27 6.21 -21.87
CA GLU A 44 6.99 6.91 -20.81
C GLU A 44 6.77 6.24 -19.46
N LEU A 45 7.86 5.82 -18.81
CA LEU A 45 7.86 5.43 -17.41
C LEU A 45 8.38 6.58 -16.54
N VAL A 46 7.66 6.84 -15.45
CA VAL A 46 8.00 7.89 -14.50
C VAL A 46 7.98 7.32 -13.08
N TYR A 47 8.59 8.05 -12.15
CA TYR A 47 8.36 7.84 -10.73
C TYR A 47 7.90 9.13 -10.05
N VAL A 48 7.17 8.96 -8.98
CA VAL A 48 6.83 10.01 -8.00
C VAL A 48 7.20 9.52 -6.62
N TRP A 49 7.32 10.44 -5.69
CA TRP A 49 7.60 10.12 -4.30
C TRP A 49 6.82 11.00 -3.33
N ALA A 50 6.64 10.49 -2.12
CA ALA A 50 6.10 11.25 -0.99
C ALA A 50 6.87 10.91 0.27
N ASP A 51 7.15 11.95 1.07
CA ASP A 51 7.75 11.79 2.40
C ASP A 51 6.66 11.77 3.48
N PRO A 52 6.92 11.11 4.63
CA PRO A 52 6.02 11.23 5.76
C PRO A 52 5.76 12.71 6.12
N PRO A 53 4.52 13.09 6.43
CA PRO A 53 3.30 12.31 6.59
C PRO A 53 2.47 12.13 5.29
N TYR A 54 3.10 12.05 4.11
CA TYR A 54 2.50 11.73 2.81
C TYR A 54 1.40 12.72 2.36
N GLN A 55 1.54 13.99 2.70
CA GLN A 55 0.54 15.02 2.40
C GLN A 55 0.65 15.54 0.96
N SER A 56 1.79 15.37 0.32
CA SER A 56 2.02 15.78 -1.06
C SER A 56 2.91 14.78 -1.79
N TRP A 57 2.64 14.60 -3.06
CA TRP A 57 3.49 13.87 -3.98
C TRP A 57 4.38 14.85 -4.76
N SER A 58 5.56 14.38 -5.14
CA SER A 58 6.42 15.12 -6.08
C SER A 58 5.76 15.23 -7.44
N ASP A 59 6.25 16.14 -8.26
CA ASP A 59 6.01 16.07 -9.70
C ASP A 59 6.60 14.77 -10.27
N PRO A 60 5.99 14.21 -11.35
CA PRO A 60 6.52 13.03 -12.02
C PRO A 60 7.92 13.28 -12.59
N VAL A 61 8.83 12.37 -12.30
CA VAL A 61 10.21 12.38 -12.82
C VAL A 61 10.33 11.27 -13.85
N GLN A 62 10.72 11.63 -15.07
CA GLN A 62 10.90 10.68 -16.16
C GLN A 62 12.07 9.73 -15.89
N ILE A 63 11.82 8.42 -16.05
CA ILE A 63 12.83 7.38 -16.02
C ILE A 63 13.27 7.06 -17.44
N ILE A 64 12.31 6.79 -18.33
CA ILE A 64 12.51 6.31 -19.69
C ILE A 64 11.38 6.76 -20.60
N ASN A 65 11.64 6.84 -21.91
CA ASN A 65 10.68 7.30 -22.91
C ASN A 65 10.56 6.38 -24.14
N ASP A 66 11.00 5.12 -24.04
CA ASP A 66 10.87 4.11 -25.09
C ASP A 66 10.28 2.78 -24.55
N SER A 67 9.57 2.81 -23.45
CA SER A 67 8.84 1.64 -22.97
C SER A 67 7.61 1.37 -23.85
N ALA A 68 7.26 0.10 -24.03
CA ALA A 68 5.96 -0.26 -24.60
C ALA A 68 4.87 -0.03 -23.54
N ASP A 69 3.62 0.16 -24.01
CA ASP A 69 2.46 0.28 -23.08
C ASP A 69 2.09 -1.09 -22.52
N TYR A 70 3.07 -1.72 -21.87
CA TYR A 70 2.93 -2.92 -21.07
C TYR A 70 3.42 -2.63 -19.66
N PRO A 71 2.86 -3.34 -18.65
CA PRO A 71 3.28 -3.11 -17.28
C PRO A 71 4.75 -3.46 -17.06
N CYS A 72 5.44 -2.61 -16.29
CA CYS A 72 6.79 -2.86 -15.80
C CYS A 72 6.75 -3.50 -14.41
N SER A 73 7.86 -4.06 -13.99
CA SER A 73 8.07 -4.54 -12.62
C SER A 73 9.40 -4.05 -12.09
N ALA A 74 9.48 -3.81 -10.79
CA ALA A 74 10.72 -3.37 -10.18
C ALA A 74 11.00 -4.11 -8.86
N TYR A 75 12.25 -4.03 -8.42
CA TYR A 75 12.73 -4.52 -7.14
C TYR A 75 13.59 -3.44 -6.51
N MET A 76 13.38 -3.15 -5.22
CA MET A 76 14.22 -2.23 -4.45
C MET A 76 15.12 -3.02 -3.50
N ASP A 77 16.42 -2.72 -3.50
CA ASP A 77 17.36 -3.32 -2.57
C ASP A 77 17.46 -2.54 -1.23
N SER A 78 18.23 -3.08 -0.28
CA SER A 78 18.42 -2.46 1.04
C SER A 78 19.15 -1.10 1.01
N ASN A 79 19.76 -0.74 -0.11
CA ASN A 79 20.38 0.57 -0.35
C ASN A 79 19.44 1.53 -1.09
N ALA A 80 18.17 1.18 -1.23
CA ALA A 80 17.16 1.90 -1.99
C ALA A 80 17.45 2.00 -3.50
N ASN A 81 18.39 1.22 -4.06
CA ASN A 81 18.50 1.13 -5.51
C ASN A 81 17.33 0.34 -6.07
N ILE A 82 16.81 0.77 -7.21
CA ILE A 82 15.72 0.11 -7.91
C ILE A 82 16.25 -0.57 -9.17
N TYR A 83 15.88 -1.81 -9.38
CA TYR A 83 16.10 -2.58 -10.59
C TYR A 83 14.76 -2.70 -11.31
N LEU A 84 14.66 -2.11 -12.49
CA LEU A 84 13.43 -1.98 -13.27
C LEU A 84 13.49 -2.88 -14.50
N ALA A 85 12.52 -3.80 -14.63
CA ALA A 85 12.32 -4.60 -15.82
C ALA A 85 11.14 -4.07 -16.64
N TYR A 86 11.32 -3.88 -17.94
CA TYR A 86 10.30 -3.34 -18.83
C TYR A 86 10.48 -3.82 -20.28
N THR A 87 9.43 -3.69 -21.08
CA THR A 87 9.44 -4.02 -22.50
C THR A 87 9.75 -2.76 -23.32
N GLN A 88 10.65 -2.82 -24.27
CA GLN A 88 10.94 -1.73 -25.20
C GLN A 88 9.81 -1.58 -26.24
N GLN A 89 9.46 -0.33 -26.55
CA GLN A 89 8.32 -0.04 -27.44
C GLN A 89 8.51 -0.55 -28.87
N THR A 90 9.69 -0.33 -29.44
CA THR A 90 9.91 -0.54 -30.88
C THR A 90 10.22 -1.98 -31.25
N THR A 91 10.92 -2.70 -30.39
CA THR A 91 11.43 -4.05 -30.67
C THR A 91 10.74 -5.15 -29.86
N LEU A 92 9.98 -4.77 -28.83
CA LEU A 92 9.44 -5.65 -27.80
C LEU A 92 10.53 -6.48 -27.09
N ALA A 93 11.76 -5.99 -27.07
CA ALA A 93 12.84 -6.55 -26.29
C ALA A 93 12.58 -6.34 -24.80
N LEU A 94 12.98 -7.30 -23.99
CA LEU A 94 12.98 -7.19 -22.53
C LEU A 94 14.26 -6.50 -22.09
N LEU A 95 14.11 -5.42 -21.35
CA LEU A 95 15.20 -4.58 -20.87
C LEU A 95 15.23 -4.50 -19.34
N GLU A 96 16.40 -4.25 -18.78
CA GLU A 96 16.62 -3.96 -17.37
C GLU A 96 17.36 -2.64 -17.22
N LEU A 97 16.99 -1.88 -16.18
CA LEU A 97 17.62 -0.60 -15.83
C LEU A 97 17.79 -0.50 -14.32
N LYS A 98 19.03 -0.27 -13.89
CA LYS A 98 19.31 0.07 -12.50
C LYS A 98 19.16 1.57 -12.26
N LEU A 99 18.36 1.93 -11.28
CA LEU A 99 18.22 3.29 -10.74
C LEU A 99 18.98 3.37 -9.42
N THR A 100 20.03 4.19 -9.36
CA THR A 100 20.83 4.37 -8.14
C THR A 100 20.26 5.51 -7.31
N PHE A 101 19.93 5.23 -6.05
CA PHE A 101 19.41 6.22 -5.11
C PHE A 101 20.53 7.01 -4.45
N ALA A 102 20.51 8.32 -4.59
CA ALA A 102 21.45 9.22 -3.94
C ALA A 102 20.80 10.59 -3.66
N GLN A 103 21.01 11.13 -2.48
CA GLN A 103 20.55 12.47 -2.08
C GLN A 103 19.03 12.69 -2.33
N GLY A 104 18.23 11.63 -2.13
CA GLY A 104 16.78 11.69 -2.27
C GLY A 104 16.23 11.56 -3.69
N ASN A 105 17.08 11.32 -4.68
CA ASN A 105 16.71 11.16 -6.09
C ASN A 105 17.31 9.89 -6.69
N PHE A 106 16.79 9.49 -7.85
CA PHE A 106 17.32 8.39 -8.64
C PHE A 106 18.12 8.90 -9.83
N SER A 107 19.23 8.24 -10.10
CA SER A 107 19.98 8.39 -11.37
C SER A 107 19.92 7.08 -12.15
N ALA A 108 19.55 7.16 -13.43
CA ALA A 108 19.52 6.01 -14.33
C ALA A 108 20.94 5.56 -14.70
N GLY A 109 21.16 4.25 -14.61
CA GLY A 109 22.37 3.59 -15.11
C GLY A 109 22.29 3.26 -16.61
N THR A 110 23.09 2.28 -17.04
CA THR A 110 23.01 1.72 -18.39
C THR A 110 21.80 0.81 -18.51
N VAL A 111 21.11 0.89 -19.64
CA VAL A 111 20.05 -0.07 -19.99
C VAL A 111 20.69 -1.34 -20.51
N GLU A 112 20.35 -2.48 -19.90
CA GLU A 112 20.83 -3.80 -20.29
C GLU A 112 19.74 -4.57 -21.03
N THR A 113 20.11 -5.22 -22.14
CA THR A 113 19.18 -6.06 -22.89
C THR A 113 19.15 -7.47 -22.28
N VAL A 114 18.01 -7.84 -21.72
CA VAL A 114 17.78 -9.16 -21.13
C VAL A 114 17.44 -10.19 -22.20
N CYS A 115 16.50 -9.86 -23.09
CA CYS A 115 16.09 -10.73 -24.20
C CYS A 115 15.64 -9.88 -25.40
N ASN A 116 16.17 -10.17 -26.60
CA ASN A 116 15.79 -9.51 -27.84
C ASN A 116 15.20 -10.46 -28.90
N THR A 117 14.85 -11.69 -28.51
CA THR A 117 14.14 -12.67 -29.33
C THR A 117 12.67 -12.73 -28.96
N GLY A 118 11.79 -13.11 -29.90
CA GLY A 118 10.35 -13.16 -29.70
C GLY A 118 9.74 -11.79 -29.33
N GLN A 119 8.57 -11.86 -28.69
CA GLN A 119 7.93 -10.68 -28.10
C GLN A 119 7.82 -10.89 -26.58
N ASN A 120 8.22 -9.90 -25.80
CA ASN A 120 8.40 -10.04 -24.34
C ASN A 120 7.44 -9.10 -23.60
N TYR A 121 6.64 -9.65 -22.67
CA TYR A 121 5.59 -8.94 -21.99
C TYR A 121 5.60 -9.23 -20.48
N TYR A 122 5.00 -8.36 -19.69
CA TYR A 122 4.64 -8.58 -18.29
C TYR A 122 5.78 -9.12 -17.42
N PRO A 123 6.92 -8.43 -17.33
CA PRO A 123 8.04 -8.90 -16.52
C PRO A 123 7.71 -8.90 -15.03
N SER A 124 8.36 -9.79 -14.29
CA SER A 124 8.47 -9.78 -12.84
C SER A 124 9.93 -9.95 -12.44
N ILE A 125 10.45 -9.09 -11.57
CA ILE A 125 11.86 -9.07 -11.18
C ILE A 125 12.04 -9.26 -9.67
N THR A 126 13.08 -10.01 -9.29
CA THR A 126 13.52 -10.15 -7.90
C THR A 126 15.05 -10.27 -7.83
N LYS A 127 15.61 -10.22 -6.62
CA LYS A 127 17.04 -10.34 -6.37
C LYS A 127 17.32 -11.42 -5.33
N ASP A 128 18.32 -12.26 -5.54
CA ASP A 128 18.70 -13.29 -4.60
C ASP A 128 19.80 -12.83 -3.61
N SER A 129 20.12 -13.69 -2.64
CA SER A 129 21.10 -13.39 -1.57
C SER A 129 22.55 -13.29 -2.05
N ILE A 130 22.87 -13.68 -3.27
CA ILE A 130 24.21 -13.55 -3.88
C ILE A 130 24.25 -12.46 -4.96
N ASN A 131 23.27 -11.56 -4.92
CA ASN A 131 23.12 -10.38 -5.78
C ASN A 131 22.85 -10.66 -7.27
N ARG A 132 22.33 -11.83 -7.62
CA ARG A 132 21.81 -12.04 -8.97
C ARG A 132 20.40 -11.49 -9.06
N LEU A 133 20.11 -10.81 -10.14
CA LEU A 133 18.75 -10.48 -10.54
C LEU A 133 18.15 -11.65 -11.29
N TRP A 134 16.85 -11.85 -11.07
CA TRP A 134 16.04 -12.84 -11.76
C TRP A 134 14.85 -12.12 -12.37
N ILE A 135 14.58 -12.37 -13.65
CA ILE A 135 13.38 -11.87 -14.33
C ILE A 135 12.63 -13.06 -14.92
N SER A 136 11.32 -13.15 -14.64
CA SER A 136 10.38 -13.95 -15.41
C SER A 136 9.50 -13.04 -16.25
N TRP A 137 9.01 -13.55 -17.37
CA TRP A 137 8.16 -12.77 -18.26
C TRP A 137 7.30 -13.69 -19.15
N THR A 138 6.27 -13.12 -19.75
CA THR A 138 5.51 -13.75 -20.82
C THR A 138 6.27 -13.58 -22.12
N TYR A 139 6.70 -14.69 -22.70
CA TYR A 139 7.39 -14.75 -23.98
C TYR A 139 6.43 -15.26 -25.06
N TYR A 140 6.22 -14.48 -26.13
CA TYR A 140 5.44 -14.93 -27.27
C TYR A 140 6.35 -15.42 -28.39
N ASP A 141 6.19 -16.68 -28.77
CA ASP A 141 6.84 -17.30 -29.91
C ASP A 141 5.89 -17.25 -31.12
N SER A 142 6.24 -16.44 -32.11
CA SER A 142 5.46 -16.30 -33.34
C SER A 142 5.48 -17.53 -34.22
N GLY A 143 6.48 -18.41 -34.10
CA GLY A 143 6.55 -19.67 -34.84
C GLY A 143 5.64 -20.74 -34.26
N ALA A 144 5.50 -20.76 -32.93
CA ALA A 144 4.57 -21.64 -32.22
C ALA A 144 3.17 -21.04 -32.04
N GLU A 145 3.02 -19.72 -32.26
CA GLU A 145 1.80 -18.93 -31.97
C GLU A 145 1.30 -19.12 -30.53
N ARG A 146 2.23 -19.17 -29.55
CA ARG A 146 1.95 -19.44 -28.15
C ARG A 146 2.74 -18.56 -27.22
N TYR A 147 2.18 -18.39 -26.01
CA TYR A 147 2.81 -17.72 -24.89
C TYR A 147 3.45 -18.72 -23.94
N PHE A 148 4.64 -18.39 -23.45
CA PHE A 148 5.41 -19.17 -22.50
C PHE A 148 5.81 -18.30 -21.32
N VAL A 149 5.91 -18.88 -20.14
CA VAL A 149 6.63 -18.25 -19.03
C VAL A 149 8.11 -18.58 -19.20
N HIS A 150 8.90 -17.55 -19.46
CA HIS A 150 10.36 -17.65 -19.50
C HIS A 150 10.96 -17.03 -18.23
N VAL A 151 12.14 -17.51 -17.87
CA VAL A 151 12.92 -16.98 -16.75
C VAL A 151 14.39 -16.94 -17.11
N LYS A 152 15.09 -15.91 -16.61
CA LYS A 152 16.52 -15.70 -16.80
C LYS A 152 17.15 -15.07 -15.58
N SER A 153 18.39 -15.42 -15.28
CA SER A 153 19.15 -14.78 -14.23
C SER A 153 20.32 -13.99 -14.80
N SER A 154 20.69 -12.95 -14.08
CA SER A 154 21.90 -12.21 -14.34
C SER A 154 23.10 -12.78 -13.57
N THR A 155 24.28 -12.29 -13.91
CA THR A 155 25.41 -12.25 -12.99
C THR A 155 25.18 -11.16 -11.93
N SER A 156 26.17 -10.86 -11.08
CA SER A 156 26.03 -9.87 -10.01
C SER A 156 25.44 -8.55 -10.52
N ASP A 157 24.37 -8.07 -9.87
CA ASP A 157 23.73 -6.78 -10.08
C ASP A 157 23.28 -6.48 -11.54
N GLY A 158 22.96 -7.50 -12.33
CA GLY A 158 22.49 -7.29 -13.70
C GLY A 158 23.58 -7.12 -14.76
N ALA A 159 24.84 -7.27 -14.39
CA ALA A 159 25.97 -6.99 -15.32
C ALA A 159 25.95 -7.80 -16.62
N THR A 160 25.46 -9.04 -16.60
CA THR A 160 25.22 -9.86 -17.81
C THR A 160 24.04 -10.79 -17.58
N TRP A 161 23.32 -11.12 -18.64
CA TRP A 161 22.10 -11.95 -18.57
C TRP A 161 22.27 -13.24 -19.38
N GLY A 162 22.18 -14.39 -18.68
CA GLY A 162 22.32 -15.72 -19.29
C GLY A 162 23.53 -15.82 -20.22
N SER A 163 23.36 -16.42 -21.39
CA SER A 163 24.39 -16.48 -22.44
C SER A 163 24.37 -15.27 -23.41
N GLY A 164 23.56 -14.26 -23.13
CA GLY A 164 23.47 -13.00 -23.91
C GLY A 164 22.03 -12.69 -24.34
N PRO A 165 21.80 -11.55 -25.02
CA PRO A 165 20.46 -11.08 -25.38
C PRO A 165 19.65 -12.02 -26.30
N SER A 166 20.32 -12.79 -27.14
CA SER A 166 19.66 -13.76 -28.05
C SER A 166 19.22 -15.06 -27.38
N ASP A 167 19.62 -15.27 -26.13
CA ASP A 167 19.17 -16.39 -25.30
C ASP A 167 17.80 -16.03 -24.70
N PRO A 168 16.73 -16.78 -25.02
CA PRO A 168 15.40 -16.54 -24.47
C PRO A 168 15.27 -16.98 -23.00
N GLY A 169 16.30 -17.55 -22.38
CA GLY A 169 16.25 -18.13 -21.04
C GLY A 169 15.57 -19.50 -20.98
N THR A 170 15.10 -19.87 -19.81
CA THR A 170 14.45 -21.17 -19.56
C THR A 170 12.94 -21.03 -19.65
N ALA A 171 12.29 -21.82 -20.51
CA ALA A 171 10.84 -21.95 -20.54
C ALA A 171 10.37 -22.83 -19.36
N LEU A 172 9.43 -22.34 -18.57
CA LEU A 172 8.82 -23.06 -17.44
C LEU A 172 7.49 -23.73 -17.81
N THR A 173 6.87 -23.32 -18.92
CA THR A 173 5.59 -23.84 -19.41
C THR A 173 5.76 -24.45 -20.80
N SER A 174 4.78 -25.24 -21.24
CA SER A 174 4.77 -25.89 -22.56
C SER A 174 4.12 -25.05 -23.66
N GLY A 175 3.69 -23.81 -23.31
CA GLY A 175 3.03 -22.88 -24.22
C GLY A 175 1.51 -22.96 -24.19
N SER A 176 0.86 -21.82 -24.03
CA SER A 176 -0.58 -21.66 -23.85
C SER A 176 -1.13 -20.45 -24.60
N ALA A 177 -2.44 -20.21 -24.50
CA ALA A 177 -3.10 -19.02 -25.07
C ALA A 177 -2.81 -17.75 -24.26
N SER A 178 -2.47 -17.87 -22.98
CA SER A 178 -2.06 -16.78 -22.11
C SER A 178 -1.29 -17.29 -20.89
N CYS A 179 -0.32 -16.51 -20.41
CA CYS A 179 0.36 -16.81 -19.15
C CYS A 179 0.87 -15.52 -18.50
N TYR A 180 0.97 -15.54 -17.18
CA TYR A 180 1.51 -14.42 -16.37
C TYR A 180 2.34 -15.00 -15.24
N SER A 181 3.36 -14.29 -14.78
CA SER A 181 4.26 -14.82 -13.76
C SER A 181 4.66 -13.77 -12.72
N GLN A 182 5.04 -14.29 -11.54
CA GLN A 182 5.62 -13.53 -10.44
C GLN A 182 6.78 -14.29 -9.82
N LEU A 183 7.89 -13.60 -9.61
CA LEU A 183 9.06 -14.13 -8.91
C LEU A 183 9.07 -13.71 -7.45
N ILE A 184 9.41 -14.67 -6.58
CA ILE A 184 9.70 -14.42 -5.16
C ILE A 184 11.00 -15.12 -4.80
N PHE A 185 11.88 -14.40 -4.10
CA PHE A 185 13.03 -15.01 -3.45
C PHE A 185 12.64 -15.47 -2.04
N GLN A 186 12.41 -16.78 -1.88
CA GLN A 186 12.23 -17.46 -0.59
C GLN A 186 13.49 -18.27 -0.29
N PRO A 187 14.44 -17.77 0.50
CA PRO A 187 15.70 -18.46 0.71
C PRO A 187 15.57 -19.94 1.09
N PRO A 188 16.33 -20.86 0.51
CA PRO A 188 17.35 -20.66 -0.53
C PRO A 188 16.82 -20.77 -1.99
N TYR A 189 15.54 -20.57 -2.24
CA TYR A 189 14.89 -20.79 -3.53
C TYR A 189 14.45 -19.50 -4.20
N ILE A 190 14.60 -19.44 -5.53
CA ILE A 190 13.78 -18.59 -6.39
C ILE A 190 12.53 -19.38 -6.77
N ARG A 191 11.35 -18.81 -6.50
CA ARG A 191 10.07 -19.40 -6.88
C ARG A 191 9.42 -18.55 -7.95
N CYS A 192 9.06 -19.18 -9.05
CA CYS A 192 8.26 -18.56 -10.09
C CYS A 192 6.83 -19.09 -9.99
N PHE A 193 5.91 -18.25 -9.55
CA PHE A 193 4.48 -18.49 -9.55
C PHE A 193 3.93 -18.04 -10.90
N TYR A 194 3.01 -18.81 -11.49
CA TYR A 194 2.44 -18.44 -12.78
C TYR A 194 1.04 -19.00 -12.99
N SER A 195 0.25 -18.25 -13.75
CA SER A 195 -0.95 -18.78 -14.38
C SER A 195 -0.62 -19.32 -15.76
N ASP A 196 -1.25 -20.41 -16.14
CA ASP A 196 -1.12 -21.03 -17.45
C ASP A 196 -2.51 -21.35 -18.00
N ASP A 197 -2.76 -20.95 -19.24
CA ASP A 197 -4.07 -21.06 -19.91
C ASP A 197 -5.24 -20.44 -19.11
N SER A 198 -4.97 -19.44 -18.32
CA SER A 198 -5.91 -18.72 -17.45
C SER A 198 -6.61 -19.56 -16.38
N THR A 199 -6.45 -20.88 -16.35
CA THR A 199 -7.19 -21.78 -15.45
C THR A 199 -6.30 -22.57 -14.49
N LEU A 200 -5.01 -22.56 -14.69
CA LEU A 200 -4.02 -23.22 -13.85
C LEU A 200 -3.17 -22.18 -13.12
N LEU A 201 -3.08 -22.29 -11.81
CA LEU A 201 -2.08 -21.61 -10.98
C LEU A 201 -1.05 -22.65 -10.52
N ALA A 202 0.21 -22.43 -10.88
CA ALA A 202 1.30 -23.32 -10.59
C ALA A 202 2.57 -22.58 -10.18
N TYR A 203 3.61 -23.33 -9.81
CA TYR A 203 4.93 -22.78 -9.58
C TYR A 203 6.02 -23.77 -9.95
N CYS A 204 7.21 -23.23 -10.23
CA CYS A 204 8.48 -23.94 -10.27
C CYS A 204 9.45 -23.30 -9.29
N SER A 205 10.44 -24.05 -8.83
CA SER A 205 11.46 -23.60 -7.89
C SER A 205 12.85 -23.83 -8.45
N PHE A 206 13.75 -22.88 -8.21
CA PHE A 206 15.18 -23.01 -8.49
C PHE A 206 15.94 -22.88 -7.19
N GLU A 207 16.64 -23.90 -6.78
CA GLU A 207 17.54 -23.82 -5.61
C GLU A 207 18.83 -23.10 -5.99
N LEU A 208 19.29 -22.15 -5.18
CA LEU A 208 20.45 -21.33 -5.51
C LEU A 208 21.75 -22.13 -5.64
N SER A 209 21.85 -23.28 -4.97
CA SER A 209 22.93 -24.26 -5.11
C SER A 209 22.76 -25.22 -6.30
N GLY A 210 21.56 -25.21 -6.92
CA GLY A 210 21.21 -26.09 -8.02
C GLY A 210 21.55 -25.51 -9.40
N SER A 211 21.22 -26.28 -10.43
CA SER A 211 21.44 -25.90 -11.82
C SER A 211 20.19 -25.99 -12.70
N VAL A 212 19.08 -26.48 -12.15
CA VAL A 212 17.85 -26.73 -12.91
C VAL A 212 16.62 -26.29 -12.10
N TRP A 213 15.59 -25.89 -12.81
CA TRP A 213 14.26 -25.66 -12.25
C TRP A 213 13.57 -26.97 -11.91
N SER A 214 12.79 -26.99 -10.84
CA SER A 214 11.93 -28.13 -10.52
C SER A 214 10.87 -28.32 -11.61
N SER A 215 10.29 -29.52 -11.65
CA SER A 215 9.04 -29.73 -12.38
C SER A 215 7.92 -28.84 -11.82
N GLN A 216 6.94 -28.52 -12.66
CA GLN A 216 5.73 -27.81 -12.30
C GLN A 216 5.01 -28.44 -11.11
N GLN A 217 4.60 -27.61 -10.17
CA GLN A 217 3.77 -27.98 -9.04
C GLN A 217 2.46 -27.17 -9.10
N THR A 218 1.33 -27.86 -9.13
CA THR A 218 0.01 -27.23 -9.19
C THR A 218 -0.38 -26.68 -7.80
N ILE A 219 -0.79 -25.42 -7.74
CA ILE A 219 -1.35 -24.76 -6.55
C ILE A 219 -2.88 -24.88 -6.57
N TYR A 220 -3.47 -24.56 -7.73
CA TYR A 220 -4.91 -24.55 -7.93
C TYR A 220 -5.24 -24.72 -9.42
N SER A 221 -6.43 -25.30 -9.70
CA SER A 221 -6.98 -25.39 -11.05
C SER A 221 -8.51 -25.32 -11.01
N GLY A 222 -9.14 -24.78 -12.04
CA GLY A 222 -10.59 -24.84 -12.22
C GLY A 222 -11.34 -23.51 -12.25
N SER A 223 -10.66 -22.34 -12.19
CA SER A 223 -11.29 -21.03 -12.42
C SER A 223 -10.38 -20.12 -13.22
N THR A 224 -10.95 -19.07 -13.81
CA THR A 224 -10.16 -18.09 -14.57
C THR A 224 -9.31 -17.26 -13.63
N ILE A 225 -8.00 -17.45 -13.68
CA ILE A 225 -7.01 -16.75 -12.85
C ILE A 225 -6.40 -15.59 -13.65
N GLY A 226 -5.88 -15.86 -14.85
CA GLY A 226 -5.24 -14.87 -15.71
C GLY A 226 -4.11 -14.14 -14.98
N ASP A 227 -4.12 -12.82 -15.05
CA ASP A 227 -3.21 -11.92 -14.35
C ASP A 227 -3.67 -11.55 -12.91
N ASN A 228 -4.81 -12.10 -12.46
CA ASN A 228 -5.45 -11.76 -11.20
C ASN A 228 -4.94 -12.60 -10.02
N PHE A 229 -3.64 -12.76 -9.88
CA PHE A 229 -3.05 -13.36 -8.68
C PHE A 229 -1.90 -12.50 -8.17
N HIS A 230 -1.62 -12.60 -6.88
CA HIS A 230 -0.46 -11.95 -6.27
C HIS A 230 0.07 -12.80 -5.13
N ALA A 231 1.38 -12.87 -5.01
CA ALA A 231 2.08 -13.55 -3.93
C ALA A 231 2.98 -12.59 -3.17
N ASP A 232 3.14 -12.83 -1.87
CA ASP A 232 4.07 -12.07 -1.01
C ASP A 232 4.75 -12.99 -0.01
N LEU A 233 5.86 -12.54 0.55
CA LEU A 233 6.67 -13.28 1.51
C LEU A 233 6.53 -12.68 2.91
N SER A 234 6.18 -13.53 3.87
CA SER A 234 6.13 -13.14 5.30
C SER A 234 7.51 -13.05 5.94
N SER A 235 7.59 -12.42 7.10
CA SER A 235 8.84 -12.32 7.88
C SER A 235 9.35 -13.69 8.39
N ASP A 236 8.51 -14.70 8.50
CA ASP A 236 8.87 -16.09 8.82
C ASP A 236 9.07 -16.97 7.57
N HIS A 237 9.30 -16.32 6.41
CA HIS A 237 9.58 -16.95 5.11
C HIS A 237 8.47 -17.85 4.55
N LYS A 238 7.22 -17.68 4.95
CA LYS A 238 6.09 -18.30 4.26
C LYS A 238 5.68 -17.48 3.04
N VAL A 239 5.24 -18.13 2.00
CA VAL A 239 4.66 -17.46 0.83
C VAL A 239 3.14 -17.55 0.92
N GLY A 240 2.48 -16.41 0.96
CA GLY A 240 1.04 -16.33 0.75
C GLY A 240 0.71 -16.00 -0.70
N ILE A 241 -0.30 -16.65 -1.25
CA ILE A 241 -0.80 -16.35 -2.59
C ILE A 241 -2.32 -16.18 -2.58
N VAL A 242 -2.77 -15.10 -3.20
CA VAL A 242 -4.19 -14.77 -3.38
C VAL A 242 -4.56 -14.86 -4.85
N PHE A 243 -5.72 -15.43 -5.16
CA PHE A 243 -6.17 -15.67 -6.53
C PHE A 243 -7.70 -15.84 -6.58
N PRO A 244 -8.35 -15.57 -7.73
CA PRO A 244 -9.78 -15.77 -7.86
C PRO A 244 -10.15 -17.26 -7.88
N GLY A 245 -11.24 -17.61 -7.18
CA GLY A 245 -12.01 -18.82 -7.36
C GLY A 245 -13.19 -18.61 -8.31
N THR A 246 -14.11 -19.59 -8.43
CA THR A 246 -15.23 -19.50 -9.37
C THR A 246 -16.17 -18.33 -9.05
N PHE A 247 -16.43 -18.03 -7.78
CA PHE A 247 -17.28 -16.92 -7.33
C PHE A 247 -16.75 -16.28 -6.05
N CYS A 248 -15.46 -16.40 -5.78
CA CYS A 248 -14.85 -15.98 -4.53
C CYS A 248 -13.39 -15.58 -4.74
N LEU A 249 -12.80 -15.00 -3.73
CA LEU A 249 -11.36 -14.76 -3.62
C LEU A 249 -10.76 -15.79 -2.68
N LEU A 250 -9.70 -16.45 -3.11
CA LEU A 250 -9.06 -17.55 -2.42
C LEU A 250 -7.64 -17.20 -2.00
N TYR A 251 -7.18 -17.86 -0.95
CA TYR A 251 -5.81 -17.76 -0.42
C TYR A 251 -5.26 -19.13 -0.10
N LYS A 252 -3.97 -19.32 -0.35
CA LYS A 252 -3.16 -20.43 0.15
C LYS A 252 -1.84 -19.93 0.70
N GLU A 253 -1.25 -20.70 1.60
CA GLU A 253 0.02 -20.41 2.24
C GLU A 253 0.97 -21.60 2.07
N PHE A 254 2.21 -21.32 1.70
CA PHE A 254 3.28 -22.31 1.57
C PHE A 254 4.31 -22.10 2.69
N ASP A 255 4.52 -23.11 3.53
CA ASP A 255 5.42 -23.06 4.68
C ASP A 255 6.90 -23.37 4.33
N GLY A 256 7.20 -23.55 3.06
CA GLY A 256 8.51 -23.99 2.57
C GLY A 256 8.54 -25.47 2.15
N SER A 257 7.58 -26.27 2.62
CA SER A 257 7.46 -27.70 2.35
C SER A 257 6.09 -28.07 1.82
N ASN A 258 5.03 -27.53 2.42
CA ASN A 258 3.65 -27.88 2.13
C ASN A 258 2.76 -26.64 1.91
N TRP A 259 1.77 -26.81 1.03
CA TRP A 259 0.69 -25.86 0.89
C TRP A 259 -0.40 -26.10 1.94
N SER A 260 -0.92 -25.04 2.51
CA SER A 260 -2.14 -25.09 3.33
C SER A 260 -3.35 -25.58 2.53
N GLY A 261 -4.45 -25.87 3.20
CA GLY A 261 -5.77 -25.88 2.59
C GLY A 261 -6.11 -24.54 1.95
N VAL A 262 -7.16 -24.49 1.15
CA VAL A 262 -7.69 -23.27 0.57
C VAL A 262 -8.48 -22.50 1.64
N PHE A 263 -8.25 -21.21 1.76
CA PHE A 263 -9.05 -20.29 2.58
C PHE A 263 -9.85 -19.36 1.68
N THR A 264 -11.10 -19.12 2.00
CA THR A 264 -11.90 -18.06 1.37
C THR A 264 -11.58 -16.74 2.04
N VAL A 265 -11.15 -15.78 1.24
CA VAL A 265 -10.90 -14.38 1.68
C VAL A 265 -12.19 -13.59 1.59
N ASP A 266 -12.94 -13.79 0.51
CA ASP A 266 -14.19 -13.10 0.23
C ASP A 266 -15.07 -13.97 -0.68
N ASP A 267 -16.37 -14.00 -0.44
CA ASP A 267 -17.36 -14.83 -1.15
C ASP A 267 -18.09 -14.09 -2.27
N SER A 268 -17.72 -12.84 -2.57
CA SER A 268 -18.13 -12.12 -3.77
C SER A 268 -17.10 -12.30 -4.89
N LEU A 269 -17.38 -11.79 -6.08
CA LEU A 269 -16.46 -11.79 -7.23
C LEU A 269 -15.53 -10.56 -7.18
N PRO A 270 -14.53 -10.53 -6.31
CA PRO A 270 -13.58 -9.43 -6.27
C PRO A 270 -12.57 -9.55 -7.42
N VAL A 271 -12.09 -8.40 -7.87
CA VAL A 271 -11.07 -8.29 -8.92
C VAL A 271 -9.81 -7.62 -8.39
N SER A 272 -8.71 -7.81 -9.11
CA SER A 272 -7.44 -7.15 -8.85
C SER A 272 -6.92 -7.37 -7.42
N PRO A 273 -6.82 -8.63 -6.94
CA PRO A 273 -6.36 -8.90 -5.60
C PRO A 273 -4.86 -8.63 -5.46
N THR A 274 -4.47 -8.09 -4.33
CA THR A 274 -3.07 -8.00 -3.92
C THR A 274 -2.93 -8.42 -2.47
N ILE A 275 -1.80 -8.99 -2.12
CA ILE A 275 -1.50 -9.41 -0.75
C ILE A 275 -0.24 -8.70 -0.25
N LYS A 276 -0.25 -8.35 1.03
CA LYS A 276 0.92 -7.90 1.76
C LYS A 276 0.96 -8.51 3.14
N PHE A 277 2.11 -9.04 3.53
CA PHE A 277 2.31 -9.49 4.90
C PHE A 277 2.72 -8.33 5.81
N PHE A 278 2.06 -8.24 6.97
CA PHE A 278 2.53 -7.46 8.12
C PHE A 278 3.10 -8.46 9.13
N ASN A 279 4.42 -8.56 9.15
CA ASN A 279 5.13 -9.64 9.85
C ASN A 279 4.69 -11.01 9.31
N THR A 280 3.82 -11.70 10.02
CA THR A 280 3.30 -13.03 9.66
C THR A 280 1.81 -13.04 9.30
N ILE A 281 1.14 -11.87 9.36
CA ILE A 281 -0.30 -11.77 9.10
C ILE A 281 -0.52 -11.31 7.66
N PRO A 282 -1.16 -12.12 6.79
CA PRO A 282 -1.49 -11.70 5.45
C PRO A 282 -2.70 -10.75 5.44
N PHE A 283 -2.53 -9.59 4.82
CA PHE A 283 -3.58 -8.67 4.44
C PHE A 283 -3.82 -8.76 2.94
N VAL A 284 -5.05 -8.91 2.55
CA VAL A 284 -5.47 -8.99 1.15
C VAL A 284 -6.32 -7.78 0.82
N PHE A 285 -5.93 -7.06 -0.22
CA PHE A 285 -6.65 -5.92 -0.76
C PHE A 285 -7.22 -6.30 -2.11
N PHE A 286 -8.43 -5.87 -2.42
CA PHE A 286 -9.12 -6.20 -3.66
C PHE A 286 -10.21 -5.20 -3.99
N ALA A 287 -10.61 -5.14 -5.25
CA ALA A 287 -11.71 -4.29 -5.68
C ALA A 287 -13.02 -5.08 -5.78
N LYS A 288 -14.13 -4.48 -5.33
CA LYS A 288 -15.50 -4.99 -5.51
C LYS A 288 -16.32 -4.02 -6.32
N ASN A 289 -17.11 -4.55 -7.26
CA ASN A 289 -18.13 -3.77 -7.96
C ASN A 289 -19.35 -3.64 -7.05
N MET A 290 -19.70 -2.42 -6.69
CA MET A 290 -20.83 -2.10 -5.82
C MET A 290 -22.16 -1.94 -6.56
N GLY A 291 -22.25 -2.38 -7.82
CA GLY A 291 -23.47 -2.27 -8.63
C GLY A 291 -23.75 -0.88 -9.20
N THR A 292 -22.91 0.11 -8.90
CA THR A 292 -23.02 1.50 -9.37
C THR A 292 -22.14 1.79 -10.59
N GLY A 293 -21.45 0.76 -11.12
CA GLY A 293 -20.41 0.92 -12.14
C GLY A 293 -19.07 1.43 -11.59
N GLN A 294 -18.96 1.59 -10.28
CA GLN A 294 -17.72 1.94 -9.60
C GLN A 294 -17.22 0.76 -8.78
N ASN A 295 -15.89 0.58 -8.77
CA ASN A 295 -15.22 -0.36 -7.90
C ASN A 295 -14.77 0.34 -6.62
N GLU A 296 -15.00 -0.29 -5.49
CA GLU A 296 -14.42 0.12 -4.20
C GLU A 296 -13.35 -0.86 -3.78
N ILE A 297 -12.32 -0.35 -3.10
CA ILE A 297 -11.25 -1.19 -2.56
C ILE A 297 -11.68 -1.70 -1.20
N PHE A 298 -11.59 -3.02 -1.03
CA PHE A 298 -11.81 -3.73 0.22
C PHE A 298 -10.51 -4.34 0.70
N TYR A 299 -10.49 -4.72 1.97
CA TYR A 299 -9.42 -5.53 2.53
C TYR A 299 -10.01 -6.58 3.48
N SER A 300 -9.24 -7.62 3.68
CA SER A 300 -9.45 -8.67 4.68
C SER A 300 -8.09 -9.14 5.18
N TYR A 301 -8.00 -9.64 6.40
CA TYR A 301 -6.77 -10.22 6.94
C TYR A 301 -7.05 -11.54 7.65
N LYS A 302 -6.02 -12.38 7.73
CA LYS A 302 -6.14 -13.69 8.38
C LYS A 302 -6.01 -13.55 9.89
N GLU A 303 -7.00 -14.04 10.64
CA GLU A 303 -6.99 -14.13 12.07
C GLU A 303 -7.18 -15.61 12.48
N GLY A 304 -6.16 -16.20 13.08
CA GLY A 304 -6.17 -17.62 13.39
C GLY A 304 -6.28 -18.49 12.12
N THR A 305 -7.41 -19.23 12.01
CA THR A 305 -7.65 -20.19 10.91
C THR A 305 -8.59 -19.67 9.83
N SER A 306 -9.01 -18.40 9.86
CA SER A 306 -9.94 -17.83 8.91
C SER A 306 -9.57 -16.38 8.56
N PHE A 307 -10.10 -15.90 7.44
CA PHE A 307 -10.09 -14.47 7.13
C PHE A 307 -11.25 -13.76 7.82
N VAL A 308 -11.01 -12.55 8.33
CA VAL A 308 -12.07 -11.70 8.87
C VAL A 308 -12.98 -11.25 7.73
N LEU A 309 -14.24 -10.92 8.07
CA LEU A 309 -15.17 -10.36 7.09
C LEU A 309 -14.54 -9.14 6.41
N SER A 310 -14.59 -9.09 5.08
CA SER A 310 -13.99 -8.01 4.32
C SER A 310 -14.66 -6.67 4.65
N SER A 311 -13.82 -5.65 4.80
CA SER A 311 -14.26 -4.28 5.05
C SER A 311 -13.83 -3.38 3.90
N PRO A 312 -14.62 -2.36 3.53
CA PRO A 312 -14.16 -1.38 2.57
C PRO A 312 -12.92 -0.69 3.12
N LEU A 313 -11.92 -0.50 2.25
CA LEU A 313 -10.82 0.40 2.55
C LEU A 313 -11.41 1.80 2.53
N GLU A 314 -11.67 2.36 3.71
CA GLU A 314 -12.36 3.63 3.80
C GLU A 314 -11.60 4.71 3.03
N ARG A 315 -12.27 5.26 2.05
CA ARG A 315 -11.74 6.33 1.21
C ARG A 315 -11.66 7.60 2.04
N GLY A 316 -10.51 7.83 2.64
CA GLY A 316 -10.26 9.08 3.32
C GLY A 316 -10.94 9.17 4.67
N GLN A 317 -11.21 10.39 5.07
CA GLN A 317 -11.69 10.77 6.37
C GLN A 317 -13.10 10.26 6.62
N LYS A 318 -13.26 9.56 7.74
CA LYS A 318 -14.55 9.18 8.30
C LYS A 318 -14.91 10.18 9.40
N PRO A 319 -16.18 10.59 9.52
CA PRO A 319 -16.63 11.26 10.72
C PRO A 319 -16.25 10.47 11.97
N PHE A 320 -15.89 11.14 13.03
CA PHE A 320 -15.79 10.49 14.33
C PHE A 320 -17.15 9.91 14.73
N ASP A 321 -17.15 8.80 15.45
CA ASP A 321 -18.41 8.23 15.97
C ASP A 321 -19.07 9.16 16.97
N GLN A 322 -18.27 10.01 17.65
CA GLN A 322 -18.76 11.02 18.58
C GLN A 322 -17.77 12.18 18.69
N VAL A 323 -18.30 13.40 18.67
CA VAL A 323 -17.54 14.63 18.88
C VAL A 323 -18.23 15.52 19.89
N PHE A 324 -17.48 16.01 20.90
CA PHE A 324 -17.96 16.98 21.84
C PHE A 324 -17.06 18.22 21.89
N CYS A 325 -17.67 19.40 21.85
CA CYS A 325 -17.04 20.63 22.29
C CYS A 325 -17.40 20.87 23.77
N TYR A 326 -16.42 21.17 24.59
CA TYR A 326 -16.56 21.37 26.03
C TYR A 326 -16.12 22.77 26.40
N ASP A 327 -16.98 23.46 27.13
CA ASP A 327 -16.76 24.78 27.68
C ASP A 327 -16.77 24.69 29.21
N ASP A 328 -15.62 24.96 29.84
CA ASP A 328 -15.48 24.81 31.30
C ASP A 328 -16.31 25.83 32.08
N SER A 329 -16.62 26.98 31.50
CA SER A 329 -17.39 28.05 32.11
C SER A 329 -18.90 27.87 31.97
N ALA A 330 -19.39 27.05 31.04
CA ALA A 330 -20.79 26.92 30.75
C ALA A 330 -21.55 26.07 31.79
N THR A 331 -22.82 26.38 32.03
CA THR A 331 -23.71 25.52 32.86
C THR A 331 -23.91 24.17 32.22
N ASN A 332 -24.18 24.14 30.93
CA ASN A 332 -24.22 22.92 30.11
C ASN A 332 -22.89 22.82 29.38
N LYS A 333 -21.93 22.12 29.99
CA LYS A 333 -20.53 22.12 29.54
C LYS A 333 -20.29 21.45 28.19
N TYR A 334 -21.15 20.54 27.75
CA TYR A 334 -20.93 19.76 26.54
C TYR A 334 -21.92 20.15 25.43
N ALA A 335 -21.42 20.36 24.23
CA ALA A 335 -22.20 20.40 22.99
C ALA A 335 -21.81 19.21 22.12
N ASP A 336 -22.78 18.38 21.72
CA ASP A 336 -22.59 17.36 20.71
C ASP A 336 -22.47 18.04 19.35
N ARG A 337 -21.34 17.75 18.67
CA ARG A 337 -20.99 18.30 17.36
C ARG A 337 -20.62 17.19 16.35
N THR A 338 -21.13 16.00 16.59
CA THR A 338 -20.79 14.82 15.77
C THR A 338 -21.23 15.02 14.31
N THR A 339 -22.44 15.50 14.10
CA THR A 339 -22.96 15.76 12.76
C THR A 339 -22.22 16.90 12.06
N GLU A 340 -22.00 17.99 12.78
CA GLU A 340 -21.33 19.18 12.28
C GLU A 340 -19.87 18.89 11.94
N ALA A 341 -19.15 18.20 12.81
CA ALA A 341 -17.76 17.80 12.57
C ALA A 341 -17.61 16.85 11.37
N GLY A 342 -18.63 16.07 11.04
CA GLY A 342 -18.65 15.13 9.92
C GLY A 342 -18.95 15.78 8.56
N ASN A 343 -19.48 17.00 8.53
CA ASN A 343 -19.86 17.69 7.29
C ASN A 343 -18.85 18.79 6.91
N SER A 344 -19.08 19.50 5.82
CA SER A 344 -18.21 20.58 5.31
C SER A 344 -18.80 21.98 5.49
N THR A 345 -19.84 22.12 6.32
CA THR A 345 -20.45 23.42 6.60
C THR A 345 -19.48 24.28 7.38
N VAL A 346 -19.22 25.48 6.88
CA VAL A 346 -18.21 26.37 7.42
C VAL A 346 -18.65 26.90 8.79
N ALA A 347 -17.76 26.79 9.79
CA ALA A 347 -17.91 27.39 11.12
C ALA A 347 -19.07 26.83 11.96
N ASP A 348 -19.49 25.57 11.76
CA ASP A 348 -20.57 24.94 12.52
C ASP A 348 -20.11 24.07 13.70
N VAL A 349 -18.79 23.84 13.85
CA VAL A 349 -18.23 23.09 14.99
C VAL A 349 -17.73 24.07 16.07
N TYR A 350 -18.55 24.25 17.11
CA TYR A 350 -18.27 25.23 18.16
C TYR A 350 -18.78 24.79 19.55
N HIS A 351 -18.20 25.37 20.62
CA HIS A 351 -18.57 25.07 22.00
C HIS A 351 -19.84 25.81 22.45
N PRO A 352 -20.46 25.45 23.59
CA PRO A 352 -21.80 25.90 23.97
C PRO A 352 -22.03 27.42 24.01
N THR A 353 -21.03 28.20 24.37
CA THR A 353 -21.22 29.64 24.65
C THR A 353 -20.58 30.57 23.64
N SER A 354 -19.86 30.06 22.63
CA SER A 354 -19.28 30.88 21.58
C SER A 354 -19.23 30.18 20.23
N ASN A 355 -18.96 30.93 19.16
CA ASN A 355 -18.80 30.36 17.80
C ASN A 355 -17.37 29.86 17.52
N SER A 356 -16.62 29.49 18.56
CA SER A 356 -15.26 28.95 18.43
C SER A 356 -15.19 27.50 18.85
N LEU A 357 -14.26 26.74 18.28
CA LEU A 357 -14.04 25.35 18.58
C LEU A 357 -13.66 25.14 20.06
N VAL A 358 -12.72 25.93 20.52
CA VAL A 358 -12.26 26.10 21.91
C VAL A 358 -11.75 27.53 22.08
N LYS A 359 -11.64 28.07 23.30
CA LYS A 359 -11.23 29.47 23.49
C LYS A 359 -10.43 29.68 24.77
N ASP A 360 -10.99 29.42 25.94
CA ASP A 360 -10.45 29.78 27.23
C ASP A 360 -9.75 28.59 27.90
N VAL A 361 -8.89 28.83 28.87
CA VAL A 361 -8.20 27.75 29.62
C VAL A 361 -9.21 26.85 30.28
N GLY A 362 -9.06 25.54 30.06
CA GLY A 362 -9.99 24.50 30.52
C GLY A 362 -10.99 24.04 29.47
N ASP A 363 -11.23 24.81 28.41
CA ASP A 363 -12.03 24.35 27.27
C ASP A 363 -11.36 23.15 26.58
N ALA A 364 -12.19 22.24 26.06
CA ALA A 364 -11.67 21.06 25.40
C ALA A 364 -12.51 20.63 24.19
N PHE A 365 -11.84 19.97 23.25
CA PHE A 365 -12.47 19.33 22.12
C PHE A 365 -12.19 17.83 22.18
N TYR A 366 -13.26 17.01 22.15
CA TYR A 366 -13.18 15.56 22.28
C TYR A 366 -13.51 14.87 20.97
N MET A 367 -12.67 13.93 20.57
CA MET A 367 -12.81 13.08 19.39
C MET A 367 -12.88 11.62 19.83
N GLY A 368 -13.97 10.93 19.56
CA GLY A 368 -14.22 9.58 20.04
C GLY A 368 -14.59 8.59 18.94
N MET A 369 -14.04 7.37 19.05
CA MET A 369 -14.35 6.25 18.17
C MET A 369 -14.54 4.96 18.97
N ASP A 370 -15.26 4.00 18.37
CA ASP A 370 -15.41 2.66 18.95
C ASP A 370 -14.11 1.85 18.94
N HIS A 371 -13.16 2.26 18.12
CA HIS A 371 -11.84 1.68 17.98
C HIS A 371 -10.75 2.71 18.25
N ARG A 372 -9.54 2.25 18.56
CA ARG A 372 -8.34 3.11 18.56
C ARG A 372 -8.13 3.66 17.17
N PHE A 373 -7.71 4.91 17.05
CA PHE A 373 -7.49 5.58 15.78
C PHE A 373 -6.15 6.32 15.78
N ASN A 374 -5.64 6.66 14.60
CA ASN A 374 -4.34 7.30 14.49
C ASN A 374 -4.39 8.71 13.90
N LEU A 375 -5.11 8.91 12.79
CA LEU A 375 -5.12 10.18 12.10
C LEU A 375 -6.36 10.98 12.43
N ALA A 376 -6.17 12.29 12.61
CA ALA A 376 -7.26 13.24 12.62
C ALA A 376 -6.98 14.34 11.59
N LYS A 377 -7.94 14.63 10.72
CA LYS A 377 -7.92 15.83 9.90
C LYS A 377 -8.78 16.90 10.55
N ILE A 378 -8.19 18.09 10.71
CA ILE A 378 -8.85 19.24 11.29
C ILE A 378 -8.87 20.36 10.24
N ILE A 379 -10.08 20.77 9.85
CA ILE A 379 -10.32 21.92 8.98
C ILE A 379 -10.99 23.02 9.81
N LEU A 380 -10.35 24.16 9.85
CA LEU A 380 -10.83 25.34 10.53
C LEU A 380 -11.15 26.42 9.49
N SER A 381 -12.21 27.20 9.72
CA SER A 381 -12.47 28.43 8.95
C SER A 381 -11.56 29.57 9.43
N THR A 382 -11.13 29.52 10.70
CA THR A 382 -10.20 30.48 11.29
C THR A 382 -9.21 29.71 12.15
N GLY A 383 -7.90 29.94 11.95
CA GLY A 383 -6.84 29.41 12.81
C GLY A 383 -6.74 30.21 14.11
N GLY A 384 -6.38 29.54 15.19
CA GLY A 384 -6.15 30.17 16.50
C GLY A 384 -4.89 31.01 16.53
N ILE A 385 -4.87 32.07 17.33
CA ILE A 385 -3.70 32.95 17.55
C ILE A 385 -3.38 33.00 19.03
N ALA A 386 -2.10 32.81 19.36
CA ALA A 386 -1.49 32.97 20.70
C ALA A 386 -2.01 32.01 21.78
N GLY A 387 -2.85 31.04 21.43
CA GLY A 387 -3.30 30.00 22.35
C GLY A 387 -2.40 28.77 22.30
N GLU A 388 -2.42 27.99 23.37
CA GLU A 388 -1.75 26.71 23.45
C GLU A 388 -2.72 25.60 23.88
N VAL A 389 -2.50 24.40 23.39
CA VAL A 389 -3.28 23.22 23.74
C VAL A 389 -2.37 22.05 24.06
N CYS A 390 -2.83 21.14 24.88
CA CYS A 390 -2.24 19.80 25.04
C CYS A 390 -3.16 18.73 24.49
N TRP A 391 -2.55 17.71 23.89
CA TRP A 391 -3.23 16.54 23.37
C TRP A 391 -3.19 15.43 24.44
N GLN A 392 -4.33 14.80 24.68
CA GLN A 392 -4.45 13.77 25.72
C GLN A 392 -5.28 12.59 25.24
N TYR A 393 -4.92 11.40 25.75
CA TYR A 393 -5.73 10.19 25.66
C TYR A 393 -6.05 9.63 27.06
N TRP A 394 -7.03 8.76 27.20
CA TRP A 394 -7.38 8.13 28.46
C TRP A 394 -6.62 6.82 28.67
N ASN A 395 -5.79 6.72 29.73
CA ASN A 395 -4.98 5.54 30.01
C ASN A 395 -5.65 4.49 30.91
N GLY A 396 -6.96 4.62 31.15
CA GLY A 396 -7.71 3.78 32.08
C GLY A 396 -7.85 4.35 33.48
N GLN A 397 -7.05 5.34 33.86
CA GLN A 397 -7.08 6.00 35.19
C GLN A 397 -7.15 7.53 35.08
N SER A 398 -6.46 8.12 34.12
CA SER A 398 -6.36 9.57 33.95
C SER A 398 -6.15 9.97 32.50
N TRP A 399 -6.36 11.25 32.21
CA TRP A 399 -5.97 11.87 30.95
C TRP A 399 -4.46 12.04 30.92
N THR A 400 -3.81 11.43 29.93
CA THR A 400 -2.36 11.40 29.76
C THR A 400 -1.96 12.27 28.57
N ASN A 401 -1.03 13.19 28.80
CA ASN A 401 -0.50 14.05 27.74
C ASN A 401 0.33 13.24 26.74
N PHE A 402 0.23 13.61 25.47
CA PHE A 402 1.15 13.15 24.43
C PHE A 402 1.37 14.25 23.39
N THR A 403 2.43 14.14 22.63
CA THR A 403 2.65 14.97 21.46
C THR A 403 2.35 14.14 20.21
N PRO A 404 1.46 14.60 19.31
CA PRO A 404 1.25 13.92 18.05
C PRO A 404 2.55 13.70 17.29
N TYR A 405 2.70 12.56 16.64
CA TYR A 405 3.91 12.24 15.86
C TYR A 405 4.21 13.27 14.76
N SER A 406 3.18 13.85 14.16
CA SER A 406 3.32 14.93 13.18
C SER A 406 3.80 16.28 13.78
N GLY A 407 4.10 16.32 15.07
CA GLY A 407 4.49 17.51 15.83
C GLY A 407 3.34 18.17 16.58
N ALA A 408 3.70 19.10 17.46
CA ALA A 408 2.71 19.88 18.20
C ALA A 408 1.83 20.67 17.23
N TYR A 409 0.52 20.63 17.45
CA TYR A 409 -0.46 21.40 16.68
C TYR A 409 -1.39 22.12 17.67
N HIS A 410 -1.37 23.44 17.63
CA HIS A 410 -2.10 24.31 18.54
C HIS A 410 -3.34 24.94 17.90
N LEU A 411 -3.92 24.29 16.86
CA LEU A 411 -5.08 24.79 16.10
C LEU A 411 -4.80 26.12 15.37
N ASP A 412 -3.56 26.37 15.03
CA ASP A 412 -3.04 27.60 14.44
C ASP A 412 -3.09 27.64 12.90
N SER A 413 -3.35 26.52 12.25
CA SER A 413 -3.47 26.40 10.80
C SER A 413 -4.84 25.86 10.38
N GLN A 414 -5.36 26.35 9.25
CA GLN A 414 -6.74 26.07 8.81
C GLN A 414 -7.00 24.66 8.28
N ASP A 415 -6.00 24.02 7.70
CA ASP A 415 -6.08 22.64 7.20
C ASP A 415 -4.88 21.84 7.70
N LYS A 416 -5.12 20.93 8.63
CA LYS A 416 -4.06 20.14 9.23
C LYS A 416 -4.44 18.66 9.29
N MET A 417 -3.58 17.83 8.74
CA MET A 417 -3.56 16.39 9.04
C MET A 417 -2.67 16.19 10.27
N VAL A 418 -3.22 15.57 11.30
CA VAL A 418 -2.51 15.27 12.56
C VAL A 418 -2.36 13.76 12.65
N ILE A 419 -1.13 13.27 12.56
CA ILE A 419 -0.77 11.89 12.83
C ILE A 419 -0.51 11.77 14.32
N LEU A 420 -1.31 10.98 15.02
CA LEU A 420 -1.22 10.84 16.47
C LEU A 420 -0.04 9.94 16.88
N TRP A 421 0.14 8.81 16.21
CA TRP A 421 1.10 7.76 16.53
C TRP A 421 1.93 7.40 15.29
N GLN A 422 3.22 7.10 15.47
CA GLN A 422 4.13 6.76 14.38
C GLN A 422 3.66 5.50 13.61
N ASP A 423 3.28 4.48 14.37
CA ASP A 423 2.87 3.17 13.85
C ASP A 423 1.97 2.44 14.88
N LEU A 424 1.58 1.21 14.59
CA LEU A 424 0.79 0.38 15.51
C LEU A 424 1.48 0.08 16.83
N SER A 425 2.80 -0.06 16.84
CA SER A 425 3.58 -0.38 18.03
C SER A 425 3.69 0.83 18.98
N SER A 426 3.56 2.02 18.43
CA SER A 426 3.61 3.28 19.19
C SER A 426 2.25 3.73 19.73
N VAL A 427 1.14 3.06 19.33
CA VAL A 427 -0.18 3.29 19.95
C VAL A 427 -0.14 2.83 21.40
N PRO A 428 -0.47 3.70 22.39
CA PRO A 428 -0.37 3.35 23.79
C PRO A 428 -1.19 2.09 24.12
N SER A 429 -0.55 1.08 24.68
CA SER A 429 -1.21 -0.17 25.04
C SER A 429 -2.25 0.02 26.17
N ASP A 430 -2.05 1.05 27.00
CA ASP A 430 -2.91 1.48 28.08
C ASP A 430 -4.04 2.43 27.65
N TRP A 431 -4.13 2.81 26.35
CA TRP A 431 -5.27 3.61 25.86
C TRP A 431 -6.56 2.81 25.96
N GLN A 432 -7.48 3.27 26.80
CA GLN A 432 -8.73 2.61 27.12
C GLN A 432 -9.95 3.48 26.82
N ARG A 433 -11.12 2.84 26.78
CA ARG A 433 -12.40 3.54 26.70
C ARG A 433 -12.72 4.20 28.04
N CYS A 434 -13.31 5.39 27.98
CA CYS A 434 -13.90 6.02 29.15
C CYS A 434 -15.22 6.73 28.79
N PRO A 435 -16.10 6.98 29.75
CA PRO A 435 -17.26 7.80 29.52
C PRO A 435 -16.88 9.28 29.47
N VAL A 436 -17.24 9.97 28.39
CA VAL A 436 -17.28 11.42 28.26
C VAL A 436 -18.72 11.79 27.95
N ASN A 437 -19.33 12.67 28.76
CA ASN A 437 -20.75 13.01 28.66
C ASN A 437 -21.67 11.76 28.51
N LEU A 438 -21.43 10.72 29.31
CA LEU A 438 -22.12 9.42 29.33
C LEU A 438 -21.87 8.51 28.10
N VAL A 439 -21.07 8.93 27.13
CA VAL A 439 -20.74 8.12 25.95
C VAL A 439 -19.36 7.48 26.12
N SER A 440 -19.29 6.15 26.05
CA SER A 440 -18.03 5.39 26.23
C SER A 440 -17.37 5.10 24.88
N LYS A 441 -16.21 5.73 24.63
CA LYS A 441 -15.40 5.57 23.41
C LYS A 441 -13.90 5.52 23.77
N PHE A 442 -13.06 5.21 22.77
CA PHE A 442 -11.65 5.60 22.79
C PHE A 442 -11.58 7.07 22.45
N TRP A 443 -11.11 7.88 23.40
CA TRP A 443 -11.09 9.32 23.25
C TRP A 443 -9.68 9.84 23.12
N VAL A 444 -9.52 10.82 22.21
CA VAL A 444 -8.47 11.82 22.24
C VAL A 444 -9.14 13.16 22.50
N ARG A 445 -8.54 13.97 23.37
CA ARG A 445 -8.99 15.35 23.57
C ARG A 445 -7.87 16.35 23.36
N ILE A 446 -8.26 17.53 22.92
CA ILE A 446 -7.43 18.73 22.84
C ILE A 446 -7.90 19.63 23.97
N LEU A 447 -7.04 19.92 24.95
CA LEU A 447 -7.34 20.75 26.10
C LEU A 447 -6.58 22.08 26.01
N VAL A 448 -7.26 23.22 26.17
CA VAL A 448 -6.64 24.54 26.15
C VAL A 448 -5.85 24.77 27.45
N THR A 449 -4.58 25.07 27.31
CA THR A 449 -3.65 25.37 28.41
C THR A 449 -3.30 26.86 28.49
N THR A 450 -3.35 27.56 27.35
CA THR A 450 -3.25 29.05 27.27
C THR A 450 -4.39 29.55 26.38
N GLY A 451 -5.20 30.47 26.86
CA GLY A 451 -6.34 31.04 26.14
C GLY A 451 -5.95 31.72 24.84
N PHE A 452 -6.81 31.61 23.83
CA PHE A 452 -6.59 32.19 22.52
C PHE A 452 -6.93 33.67 22.47
N THR A 453 -6.10 34.49 21.84
CA THR A 453 -6.45 35.88 21.52
C THR A 453 -7.39 35.96 20.32
N THR A 454 -7.19 35.08 19.32
CA THR A 454 -8.18 34.78 18.31
C THR A 454 -8.48 33.28 18.41
N ALA A 455 -9.73 32.95 18.70
CA ALA A 455 -10.12 31.56 18.90
C ALA A 455 -10.27 30.81 17.56
N PRO A 456 -9.85 29.54 17.49
CA PRO A 456 -10.05 28.71 16.28
C PRO A 456 -11.53 28.42 16.06
N VAL A 457 -11.96 28.40 14.80
CA VAL A 457 -13.34 28.13 14.40
C VAL A 457 -13.39 26.85 13.56
N GLY A 458 -14.10 25.82 14.05
CA GLY A 458 -14.16 24.52 13.43
C GLY A 458 -15.11 24.46 12.23
N THR A 459 -14.73 23.69 11.22
CA THR A 459 -15.55 23.42 10.02
C THR A 459 -15.74 21.92 9.83
N GLN A 460 -14.66 21.16 9.77
CA GLN A 460 -14.75 19.70 9.59
C GLN A 460 -13.63 19.02 10.36
N ILE A 461 -13.96 17.97 11.11
CA ILE A 461 -13.00 17.21 11.91
C ILE A 461 -13.30 15.73 11.75
N THR A 462 -12.36 15.01 11.15
CA THR A 462 -12.56 13.62 10.74
C THR A 462 -11.38 12.76 11.15
N ALA A 463 -11.61 11.46 11.28
CA ALA A 463 -10.59 10.47 11.59
C ALA A 463 -10.27 9.59 10.38
N VAL A 464 -9.10 8.98 10.39
CA VAL A 464 -8.87 7.71 9.72
C VAL A 464 -8.97 6.62 10.78
N PRO A 465 -10.02 5.79 10.76
CA PRO A 465 -10.20 4.74 11.75
C PRO A 465 -9.09 3.71 11.61
N GLU A 466 -8.56 3.28 12.74
CA GLU A 466 -7.53 2.26 12.94
C GLU A 466 -6.10 2.56 12.43
N ALA A 467 -5.17 2.58 13.37
CA ALA A 467 -3.72 2.56 13.12
C ALA A 467 -3.24 1.36 12.26
N LYS A 468 -4.03 0.31 12.13
CA LYS A 468 -3.73 -0.87 11.28
C LYS A 468 -3.57 -0.53 9.80
N TYR A 469 -4.25 0.52 9.31
CA TYR A 469 -4.22 0.89 7.89
C TYR A 469 -3.01 1.69 7.46
N LEU A 470 -2.33 2.36 8.36
CA LEU A 470 -1.13 3.14 8.04
C LEU A 470 0.03 2.27 7.61
N ASN A 471 0.08 1.03 8.10
CA ASN A 471 1.10 0.07 7.72
C ASN A 471 0.74 -0.73 6.45
N ALA A 472 -0.45 -0.58 5.90
CA ALA A 472 -0.85 -1.26 4.66
C ALA A 472 -0.16 -0.72 3.41
N ILE A 473 0.60 0.36 3.54
CA ILE A 473 1.39 0.98 2.47
C ILE A 473 2.89 0.69 2.67
N GLU A 474 3.27 0.03 3.76
CA GLU A 474 4.66 -0.35 4.05
C GLU A 474 5.16 -1.54 3.22
#